data_d784338c2188ea04326d79bf8faa55ff
#
_entry.id   d784338c2188ea04326d79bf8faa55ff
#
_cell.length_a   1.000
_cell.length_b   1.000
_cell.length_c   1.000
_cell.angle_alpha   90.00
_cell.angle_beta   90.00
_cell.angle_gamma   90.00
#
_symmetry.space_group_name_H-M   'P 1'
#
loop_
_entity.id
_entity.type
_entity.pdbx_description
1 polymer ?
#
loop_
_entity_poly.entity_id
_entity_poly.type
_entity_poly.pdbx_seq_one_letter_code
_entity_poly.pdbx_strand_id
1 'polypeptide(L)'
;MGVPAARIVFDESDRAAVADAVTEMLATGALTLGPWTERFEQAFAAEHGASHAVAVSSGTAALEVILRSVDVRGRDVVVPAVTFYATAGAVLHAGGRPVIADVDPATLALSPATLSAALTPDTAAVVLVHIGGLVTPEVGALRALCDRHGIPLVEDAAHAHGSSHDGRAAGTFGLAGAFSFYPTKVTTSGEGGMVLTESPELRDEARTYRDQGKGSFTTNHHVRLGYSWRMSELHAAVGAVHLRRLKEFIETRRAVARRYDEALAGLDGLEPVLEPPGSRGNYYKYVALLPAGVDRAAFKRAVAEEYGVRLSGEVYDLPLHLQPVLAPYRREALPVAEDVCARQVCLPVHSDMTGDETEQVIEAVSAVHRRLAG
;
A
#
# COMPACT_ATOMS: atom_id res chain seq x y z
N MET A 1 -22.31 14.86 -14.50
CA MET A 1 -21.35 13.75 -14.81
C MET A 1 -21.26 12.89 -13.55
N GLY A 2 -21.10 11.58 -13.66
CA GLY A 2 -21.01 10.74 -12.46
C GLY A 2 -19.65 10.85 -11.78
N VAL A 3 -19.61 10.52 -10.47
CA VAL A 3 -18.38 10.51 -9.67
C VAL A 3 -17.61 9.22 -9.96
N PRO A 4 -16.36 9.29 -10.49
CA PRO A 4 -15.56 8.09 -10.76
C PRO A 4 -14.96 7.53 -9.45
N ALA A 5 -14.66 6.23 -9.46
CA ALA A 5 -14.04 5.54 -8.32
C ALA A 5 -12.63 6.08 -7.97
N ALA A 6 -11.90 6.55 -8.95
CA ALA A 6 -10.56 7.15 -8.82
C ALA A 6 -10.25 8.06 -10.00
N ARG A 7 -9.37 9.02 -9.80
CA ARG A 7 -8.85 9.90 -10.84
C ARG A 7 -7.36 10.13 -10.60
N ILE A 8 -6.56 9.96 -11.68
CA ILE A 8 -5.13 10.23 -11.65
C ILE A 8 -4.91 11.58 -12.31
N VAL A 9 -4.18 12.48 -11.67
CA VAL A 9 -4.09 13.89 -12.06
C VAL A 9 -2.64 14.27 -12.34
N PHE A 10 -2.41 14.71 -13.56
CA PHE A 10 -1.20 15.42 -13.99
C PHE A 10 -1.65 16.77 -14.54
N ASP A 11 -1.30 17.85 -13.90
CA ASP A 11 -1.59 19.18 -14.39
C ASP A 11 -0.69 19.56 -15.60
N GLU A 12 -0.85 20.79 -16.11
CA GLU A 12 -0.08 21.24 -17.27
C GLU A 12 1.41 21.29 -16.96
N SER A 13 1.78 21.73 -15.77
CA SER A 13 3.18 21.81 -15.34
C SER A 13 3.82 20.43 -15.17
N ASP A 14 3.07 19.46 -14.64
CA ASP A 14 3.52 18.07 -14.54
C ASP A 14 3.76 17.47 -15.93
N ARG A 15 2.80 17.67 -16.86
CA ARG A 15 2.93 17.14 -18.24
C ARG A 15 4.10 17.75 -18.97
N ALA A 16 4.33 19.07 -18.83
CA ALA A 16 5.47 19.75 -19.41
C ALA A 16 6.79 19.21 -18.83
N ALA A 17 6.90 19.10 -17.50
CA ALA A 17 8.11 18.59 -16.86
C ALA A 17 8.45 17.15 -17.26
N VAL A 18 7.43 16.28 -17.43
CA VAL A 18 7.63 14.92 -17.93
C VAL A 18 8.08 14.91 -19.39
N ALA A 19 7.48 15.76 -20.25
CA ALA A 19 7.86 15.85 -21.65
C ALA A 19 9.32 16.34 -21.83
N ASP A 20 9.75 17.32 -21.05
CA ASP A 20 11.13 17.82 -21.05
C ASP A 20 12.10 16.72 -20.59
N ALA A 21 11.77 15.99 -19.51
CA ALA A 21 12.57 14.88 -19.03
C ALA A 21 12.72 13.77 -20.09
N VAL A 22 11.63 13.41 -20.78
CA VAL A 22 11.66 12.41 -21.87
C VAL A 22 12.55 12.89 -23.02
N THR A 23 12.47 14.16 -23.38
CA THR A 23 13.30 14.75 -24.44
C THR A 23 14.79 14.69 -24.08
N GLU A 24 15.16 15.04 -22.83
CA GLU A 24 16.53 14.91 -22.33
C GLU A 24 17.03 13.46 -22.37
N MET A 25 16.22 12.52 -21.88
CA MET A 25 16.56 11.10 -21.88
C MET A 25 16.80 10.54 -23.30
N LEU A 26 15.98 10.93 -24.27
CA LEU A 26 16.12 10.47 -25.66
C LEU A 26 17.34 11.11 -26.33
N ALA A 27 17.70 12.34 -25.98
CA ALA A 27 18.88 13.00 -26.50
C ALA A 27 20.19 12.39 -25.95
N THR A 28 20.17 11.91 -24.70
CA THR A 28 21.36 11.35 -24.02
C THR A 28 21.47 9.83 -24.14
N GLY A 29 20.37 9.13 -24.40
CA GLY A 29 20.30 7.66 -24.38
C GLY A 29 20.34 7.05 -22.97
N ALA A 30 20.25 7.83 -21.89
CA ALA A 30 20.20 7.36 -20.51
C ALA A 30 18.78 6.88 -20.19
N LEU A 31 18.50 5.58 -20.37
CA LEU A 31 17.14 5.00 -20.27
C LEU A 31 16.91 4.11 -19.05
N THR A 32 17.96 3.80 -18.28
CA THR A 32 17.87 2.94 -17.08
C THR A 32 18.97 3.29 -16.08
N LEU A 33 18.62 3.25 -14.77
CA LEU A 33 19.55 3.51 -13.65
C LEU A 33 20.39 4.79 -13.82
N GLY A 34 19.77 5.84 -14.29
CA GLY A 34 20.40 7.13 -14.56
C GLY A 34 19.94 8.23 -13.59
N PRO A 35 20.10 9.50 -14.01
CA PRO A 35 19.85 10.65 -13.14
C PRO A 35 18.42 10.76 -12.60
N TRP A 36 17.39 10.32 -13.34
CA TRP A 36 16.01 10.39 -12.88
C TRP A 36 15.72 9.34 -11.82
N THR A 37 16.30 8.14 -11.93
CA THR A 37 16.23 7.13 -10.88
C THR A 37 16.86 7.66 -9.59
N GLU A 38 18.05 8.26 -9.65
CA GLU A 38 18.73 8.83 -8.48
C GLU A 38 17.93 9.97 -7.85
N ARG A 39 17.40 10.91 -8.65
CA ARG A 39 16.56 12.01 -8.19
C ARG A 39 15.31 11.50 -7.48
N PHE A 40 14.65 10.46 -8.03
CA PHE A 40 13.45 9.88 -7.46
C PHE A 40 13.74 9.16 -6.14
N GLU A 41 14.82 8.36 -6.08
CA GLU A 41 15.29 7.71 -4.85
C GLU A 41 15.57 8.75 -3.75
N GLN A 42 16.34 9.79 -4.06
CA GLN A 42 16.68 10.84 -3.11
C GLN A 42 15.46 11.62 -2.63
N ALA A 43 14.58 12.03 -3.54
CA ALA A 43 13.36 12.77 -3.19
C ALA A 43 12.42 11.92 -2.32
N PHE A 44 12.28 10.62 -2.63
CA PHE A 44 11.42 9.72 -1.88
C PHE A 44 11.97 9.43 -0.48
N ALA A 45 13.27 9.20 -0.35
CA ALA A 45 13.93 9.05 0.95
C ALA A 45 13.75 10.31 1.81
N ALA A 46 13.99 11.50 1.24
CA ALA A 46 13.83 12.77 1.94
C ALA A 46 12.39 13.02 2.40
N GLU A 47 11.37 12.72 1.55
CA GLU A 47 9.95 12.90 1.90
C GLU A 47 9.51 12.02 3.08
N HIS A 48 10.11 10.84 3.23
CA HIS A 48 9.80 9.90 4.32
C HIS A 48 10.80 9.96 5.49
N GLY A 49 11.81 10.84 5.43
CA GLY A 49 12.82 10.97 6.49
C GLY A 49 13.68 9.71 6.66
N ALA A 50 13.94 8.97 5.58
CA ALA A 50 14.78 7.78 5.58
C ALA A 50 16.14 8.05 4.93
N SER A 51 17.16 7.25 5.29
CA SER A 51 18.52 7.40 4.76
C SER A 51 18.66 6.90 3.34
N HIS A 52 17.89 5.86 2.96
CA HIS A 52 18.05 5.18 1.67
C HIS A 52 16.71 4.80 1.04
N ALA A 53 16.62 5.03 -0.27
CA ALA A 53 15.58 4.48 -1.12
C ALA A 53 16.21 3.79 -2.34
N VAL A 54 15.60 2.69 -2.80
CA VAL A 54 16.04 1.95 -4.00
C VAL A 54 14.84 1.70 -4.90
N ALA A 55 14.83 2.33 -6.06
CA ALA A 55 13.75 2.17 -7.04
C ALA A 55 13.83 0.80 -7.74
N VAL A 56 12.68 0.15 -7.83
CA VAL A 56 12.50 -1.16 -8.47
C VAL A 56 11.27 -1.15 -9.38
N SER A 57 11.07 -2.23 -10.14
CA SER A 57 10.02 -2.28 -11.18
C SER A 57 8.58 -2.34 -10.64
N SER A 58 8.37 -2.72 -9.39
CA SER A 58 7.03 -2.80 -8.77
C SER A 58 7.10 -2.91 -7.25
N GLY A 59 5.98 -2.66 -6.56
CA GLY A 59 5.88 -2.90 -5.11
C GLY A 59 6.08 -4.37 -4.75
N THR A 60 5.65 -5.30 -5.59
CA THR A 60 5.90 -6.74 -5.40
C THR A 60 7.40 -7.05 -5.44
N ALA A 61 8.14 -6.47 -6.39
CA ALA A 61 9.59 -6.62 -6.46
C ALA A 61 10.27 -6.00 -5.22
N ALA A 62 9.76 -4.87 -4.70
CA ALA A 62 10.28 -4.26 -3.48
C ALA A 62 10.12 -5.20 -2.26
N LEU A 63 8.93 -5.78 -2.06
CA LEU A 63 8.69 -6.77 -0.99
C LEU A 63 9.58 -7.99 -1.14
N GLU A 64 9.66 -8.56 -2.36
CA GLU A 64 10.47 -9.75 -2.61
C GLU A 64 11.96 -9.49 -2.37
N VAL A 65 12.49 -8.34 -2.78
CA VAL A 65 13.87 -7.93 -2.49
C VAL A 65 14.14 -7.90 -0.99
N ILE A 66 13.28 -7.24 -0.21
CA ILE A 66 13.44 -7.16 1.25
C ILE A 66 13.43 -8.56 1.88
N LEU A 67 12.46 -9.40 1.51
CA LEU A 67 12.32 -10.76 2.05
C LEU A 67 13.51 -11.67 1.68
N ARG A 68 14.05 -11.52 0.47
CA ARG A 68 15.29 -12.21 0.06
C ARG A 68 16.51 -11.74 0.84
N SER A 69 16.58 -10.45 1.14
CA SER A 69 17.70 -9.87 1.91
C SER A 69 17.73 -10.35 3.36
N VAL A 70 16.58 -10.72 3.94
CA VAL A 70 16.49 -11.33 5.28
C VAL A 70 16.47 -12.86 5.27
N ASP A 71 16.64 -13.48 4.11
CA ASP A 71 16.72 -14.93 3.87
C ASP A 71 15.59 -15.75 4.52
N VAL A 72 14.38 -15.54 4.03
CA VAL A 72 13.18 -16.26 4.49
C VAL A 72 13.04 -17.68 3.90
N ARG A 73 14.00 -18.18 3.12
CA ARG A 73 13.90 -19.48 2.42
C ARG A 73 13.65 -20.64 3.38
N GLY A 74 12.59 -21.39 3.09
CA GLY A 74 12.18 -22.53 3.90
C GLY A 74 11.65 -22.18 5.28
N ARG A 75 11.44 -20.89 5.58
CA ARG A 75 10.98 -20.40 6.88
C ARG A 75 9.61 -19.74 6.77
N ASP A 76 8.98 -19.53 7.90
CA ASP A 76 7.67 -18.91 8.01
C ASP A 76 7.75 -17.37 7.98
N VAL A 77 6.80 -16.72 7.29
CA VAL A 77 6.63 -15.27 7.30
C VAL A 77 5.19 -14.95 7.63
N VAL A 78 4.96 -14.23 8.72
CA VAL A 78 3.61 -13.80 9.11
C VAL A 78 3.15 -12.65 8.23
N VAL A 79 1.94 -12.78 7.65
CA VAL A 79 1.29 -11.77 6.81
C VAL A 79 -0.17 -11.62 7.23
N PRO A 80 -0.79 -10.41 7.18
CA PRO A 80 -2.21 -10.24 7.49
C PRO A 80 -3.09 -10.85 6.40
N ALA A 81 -4.28 -11.31 6.80
CA ALA A 81 -5.25 -11.88 5.86
C ALA A 81 -5.91 -10.81 4.96
N VAL A 82 -6.04 -9.57 5.45
CA VAL A 82 -6.59 -8.44 4.70
C VAL A 82 -5.43 -7.69 4.03
N THR A 83 -5.00 -8.18 2.89
CA THR A 83 -3.97 -7.54 2.07
C THR A 83 -4.06 -8.00 0.61
N PHE A 84 -3.34 -7.33 -0.27
CA PHE A 84 -3.21 -7.75 -1.66
C PHE A 84 -2.37 -9.03 -1.77
N TYR A 85 -2.69 -9.86 -2.76
CA TYR A 85 -1.95 -11.10 -3.04
C TYR A 85 -0.44 -10.92 -3.05
N ALA A 86 0.07 -9.78 -3.53
CA ALA A 86 1.50 -9.52 -3.65
C ALA A 86 2.27 -9.69 -2.33
N THR A 87 1.65 -9.40 -1.18
CA THR A 87 2.27 -9.58 0.14
C THR A 87 2.64 -11.04 0.39
N ALA A 88 1.69 -11.97 0.20
CA ALA A 88 1.96 -13.41 0.32
C ALA A 88 2.74 -13.95 -0.88
N GLY A 89 2.47 -13.45 -2.09
CA GLY A 89 3.19 -13.82 -3.31
C GLY A 89 4.69 -13.55 -3.21
N ALA A 90 5.07 -12.39 -2.67
CA ALA A 90 6.49 -12.05 -2.44
C ALA A 90 7.17 -13.00 -1.46
N VAL A 91 6.47 -13.47 -0.41
CA VAL A 91 6.97 -14.50 0.51
C VAL A 91 7.27 -15.80 -0.25
N LEU A 92 6.31 -16.26 -1.06
CA LEU A 92 6.47 -17.48 -1.86
C LEU A 92 7.61 -17.39 -2.87
N HIS A 93 7.68 -16.27 -3.59
CA HIS A 93 8.75 -16.03 -4.56
C HIS A 93 10.13 -15.90 -3.90
N ALA A 94 10.20 -15.39 -2.67
CA ALA A 94 11.44 -15.39 -1.87
C ALA A 94 11.80 -16.78 -1.31
N GLY A 95 10.92 -17.79 -1.49
CA GLY A 95 11.10 -19.15 -1.03
C GLY A 95 10.64 -19.39 0.41
N GLY A 96 9.96 -18.43 1.03
CA GLY A 96 9.36 -18.57 2.36
C GLY A 96 7.98 -19.24 2.33
N ARG A 97 7.41 -19.46 3.52
CA ARG A 97 6.05 -19.98 3.71
C ARG A 97 5.18 -18.90 4.38
N PRO A 98 4.10 -18.40 3.75
CA PRO A 98 3.23 -17.44 4.40
C PRO A 98 2.43 -18.08 5.53
N VAL A 99 2.44 -17.48 6.71
CA VAL A 99 1.56 -17.75 7.83
C VAL A 99 0.55 -16.61 7.86
N ILE A 100 -0.68 -16.91 7.44
CA ILE A 100 -1.72 -15.89 7.27
C ILE A 100 -2.40 -15.70 8.62
N ALA A 101 -2.35 -14.48 9.18
CA ALA A 101 -2.90 -14.10 10.46
C ALA A 101 -4.17 -13.26 10.30
N ASP A 102 -5.08 -13.36 11.27
CA ASP A 102 -6.25 -12.49 11.33
C ASP A 102 -5.84 -11.04 11.61
N VAL A 103 -6.76 -10.12 11.47
CA VAL A 103 -6.53 -8.68 11.63
C VAL A 103 -7.34 -8.10 12.80
N ASP A 104 -6.96 -6.92 13.23
CA ASP A 104 -7.75 -6.09 14.12
C ASP A 104 -8.89 -5.42 13.34
N PRO A 105 -10.17 -5.50 13.80
CA PRO A 105 -11.29 -4.98 13.03
C PRO A 105 -11.31 -3.45 12.94
N ALA A 106 -10.69 -2.73 13.88
CA ALA A 106 -10.68 -1.27 13.88
C ALA A 106 -9.63 -0.68 12.93
N THR A 107 -8.52 -1.42 12.70
CA THR A 107 -7.38 -0.93 11.91
C THR A 107 -7.16 -1.72 10.62
N LEU A 108 -7.79 -2.89 10.50
CA LEU A 108 -7.60 -3.88 9.42
C LEU A 108 -6.13 -4.35 9.27
N ALA A 109 -5.29 -4.06 10.25
CA ALA A 109 -3.89 -4.44 10.32
C ALA A 109 -3.66 -5.57 11.34
N LEU A 110 -2.45 -6.09 11.38
CA LEU A 110 -2.03 -6.95 12.50
C LEU A 110 -2.12 -6.17 13.82
N SER A 111 -2.48 -6.87 14.90
CA SER A 111 -2.32 -6.42 16.28
C SER A 111 -1.29 -7.28 17.01
N PRO A 112 -0.77 -6.87 18.17
CA PRO A 112 0.09 -7.72 19.00
C PRO A 112 -0.55 -9.08 19.34
N ALA A 113 -1.87 -9.13 19.51
CA ALA A 113 -2.60 -10.36 19.80
C ALA A 113 -2.62 -11.30 18.58
N THR A 114 -3.03 -10.80 17.40
CA THR A 114 -3.08 -11.60 16.17
C THR A 114 -1.69 -12.03 15.72
N LEU A 115 -0.68 -11.16 15.87
CA LEU A 115 0.70 -11.52 15.60
C LEU A 115 1.20 -12.62 16.56
N SER A 116 0.99 -12.47 17.86
CA SER A 116 1.43 -13.47 18.85
C SER A 116 0.83 -14.86 18.59
N ALA A 117 -0.43 -14.92 18.18
CA ALA A 117 -1.10 -16.18 17.83
C ALA A 117 -0.53 -16.83 16.56
N ALA A 118 0.03 -16.04 15.64
CA ALA A 118 0.56 -16.52 14.37
C ALA A 118 2.06 -16.87 14.40
N LEU A 119 2.81 -16.40 15.41
CA LEU A 119 4.24 -16.68 15.52
C LEU A 119 4.50 -18.18 15.67
N THR A 120 5.51 -18.67 14.97
CA THR A 120 6.03 -20.04 15.06
C THR A 120 7.53 -20.01 15.40
N PRO A 121 8.11 -21.11 15.88
CA PRO A 121 9.56 -21.21 16.07
C PRO A 121 10.37 -20.97 14.79
N ASP A 122 9.76 -21.18 13.61
CA ASP A 122 10.37 -21.00 12.30
C ASP A 122 10.17 -19.60 11.74
N THR A 123 9.47 -18.68 12.42
CA THR A 123 9.19 -17.36 11.89
C THR A 123 10.47 -16.56 11.63
N ALA A 124 10.67 -16.15 10.38
CA ALA A 124 11.84 -15.41 9.92
C ALA A 124 11.58 -13.91 9.70
N ALA A 125 10.34 -13.54 9.43
CA ALA A 125 9.93 -12.14 9.23
C ALA A 125 8.45 -11.96 9.51
N VAL A 126 8.06 -10.72 9.76
CA VAL A 126 6.65 -10.29 9.86
C VAL A 126 6.44 -9.17 8.84
N VAL A 127 5.38 -9.24 8.05
CA VAL A 127 4.99 -8.15 7.15
C VAL A 127 3.77 -7.43 7.72
N LEU A 128 3.96 -6.19 8.15
CA LEU A 128 2.88 -5.28 8.53
C LEU A 128 2.39 -4.54 7.30
N VAL A 129 1.08 -4.53 7.07
CA VAL A 129 0.46 -3.83 5.93
C VAL A 129 -0.31 -2.61 6.43
N HIS A 130 -0.05 -1.45 5.84
CA HIS A 130 -0.75 -0.20 6.13
C HIS A 130 -1.98 -0.05 5.22
N ILE A 131 -3.02 -0.82 5.52
CA ILE A 131 -4.24 -0.94 4.71
C ILE A 131 -4.94 0.42 4.55
N GLY A 132 -5.44 0.68 3.35
CA GLY A 132 -6.15 1.94 3.04
C GLY A 132 -5.28 3.21 3.14
N GLY A 133 -4.00 3.07 3.54
CA GLY A 133 -3.09 4.20 3.79
C GLY A 133 -3.13 4.69 5.23
N LEU A 134 -3.68 3.89 6.16
CA LEU A 134 -3.69 4.17 7.59
C LEU A 134 -2.55 3.40 8.29
N VAL A 135 -1.88 4.03 9.24
CA VAL A 135 -0.88 3.38 10.09
C VAL A 135 -1.55 2.99 11.39
N THR A 136 -1.44 1.71 11.77
CA THR A 136 -1.99 1.24 13.06
C THR A 136 -1.28 1.92 14.24
N PRO A 137 -2.01 2.35 15.30
CA PRO A 137 -1.41 2.92 16.50
C PRO A 137 -0.57 1.90 17.27
N GLU A 138 -0.75 0.61 16.99
CA GLU A 138 -0.01 -0.48 17.62
C GLU A 138 1.35 -0.79 16.95
N VAL A 139 1.76 0.00 15.94
CA VAL A 139 3.00 -0.24 15.20
C VAL A 139 4.23 -0.34 16.11
N GLY A 140 4.30 0.48 17.17
CA GLY A 140 5.36 0.42 18.17
C GLY A 140 5.35 -0.88 18.99
N ALA A 141 4.17 -1.35 19.38
CA ALA A 141 4.00 -2.61 20.12
C ALA A 141 4.31 -3.83 19.24
N LEU A 142 3.91 -3.80 17.96
CA LEU A 142 4.25 -4.82 16.97
C LEU A 142 5.76 -4.89 16.74
N ARG A 143 6.42 -3.73 16.59
CA ARG A 143 7.87 -3.66 16.47
C ARG A 143 8.56 -4.26 17.70
N ALA A 144 8.15 -3.85 18.91
CA ALA A 144 8.71 -4.35 20.16
C ALA A 144 8.50 -5.87 20.33
N LEU A 145 7.38 -6.40 19.85
CA LEU A 145 7.12 -7.85 19.83
C LEU A 145 8.11 -8.56 18.90
N CYS A 146 8.29 -8.07 17.70
CA CYS A 146 9.27 -8.61 16.74
C CYS A 146 10.71 -8.57 17.31
N ASP A 147 11.10 -7.44 17.91
CA ASP A 147 12.44 -7.26 18.48
C ASP A 147 12.72 -8.25 19.62
N ARG A 148 11.72 -8.56 20.48
CA ARG A 148 11.87 -9.58 21.54
C ARG A 148 12.14 -10.98 21.00
N HIS A 149 11.68 -11.27 19.80
CA HIS A 149 11.90 -12.56 19.14
C HIS A 149 13.08 -12.55 18.17
N GLY A 150 13.76 -11.40 17.99
CA GLY A 150 14.83 -11.25 17.00
C GLY A 150 14.35 -11.38 15.56
N ILE A 151 13.08 -11.04 15.30
CA ILE A 151 12.43 -11.19 13.99
C ILE A 151 12.33 -9.80 13.34
N PRO A 152 12.78 -9.60 12.09
CA PRO A 152 12.62 -8.35 11.39
C PRO A 152 11.13 -8.07 11.08
N LEU A 153 10.70 -6.83 11.38
CA LEU A 153 9.45 -6.26 10.90
C LEU A 153 9.68 -5.62 9.53
N VAL A 154 8.92 -6.00 8.54
CA VAL A 154 8.89 -5.43 7.17
C VAL A 154 7.55 -4.72 6.99
N GLU A 155 7.55 -3.57 6.33
CA GLU A 155 6.32 -2.82 6.08
C GLU A 155 5.92 -2.92 4.61
N ASP A 156 4.72 -3.45 4.35
CA ASP A 156 4.04 -3.24 3.08
C ASP A 156 3.33 -1.89 3.14
N ALA A 157 4.03 -0.86 2.71
CA ALA A 157 3.58 0.51 2.68
C ALA A 157 3.04 0.93 1.30
N ALA A 158 2.65 -0.06 0.45
CA ALA A 158 2.15 0.18 -0.91
C ALA A 158 0.90 1.09 -0.97
N HIS A 159 0.21 1.29 0.15
CA HIS A 159 -0.91 2.22 0.29
C HIS A 159 -0.57 3.50 1.06
N ALA A 160 0.61 3.59 1.68
CA ALA A 160 0.88 4.55 2.75
C ALA A 160 1.90 5.65 2.40
N HIS A 161 1.95 6.08 1.12
CA HIS A 161 2.79 7.20 0.69
C HIS A 161 2.49 8.46 1.50
N GLY A 162 3.47 8.96 2.26
CA GLY A 162 3.36 10.13 3.12
C GLY A 162 2.44 9.97 4.33
N SER A 163 1.94 8.76 4.61
CA SER A 163 1.25 8.46 5.87
C SER A 163 2.24 8.38 7.03
N SER A 164 1.78 8.67 8.26
CA SER A 164 2.63 8.66 9.44
C SER A 164 1.85 8.29 10.71
N HIS A 165 2.58 7.94 11.77
CA HIS A 165 2.06 7.82 13.12
C HIS A 165 3.04 8.47 14.10
N ASP A 166 2.56 9.34 14.98
CA ASP A 166 3.35 10.17 15.91
C ASP A 166 4.53 10.89 15.22
N GLY A 167 4.27 11.42 14.02
CA GLY A 167 5.25 12.14 13.20
C GLY A 167 6.29 11.28 12.48
N ARG A 168 6.27 9.96 12.66
CA ARG A 168 7.15 9.03 11.96
C ARG A 168 6.46 8.45 10.73
N ALA A 169 7.13 8.47 9.58
CA ALA A 169 6.55 8.05 8.31
C ALA A 169 6.38 6.53 8.22
N ALA A 170 5.30 6.08 7.56
CA ALA A 170 5.14 4.69 7.14
C ALA A 170 6.33 4.23 6.29
N GLY A 171 6.72 2.98 6.44
CA GLY A 171 7.90 2.40 5.79
C GLY A 171 9.21 2.61 6.56
N THR A 172 9.17 3.30 7.72
CA THR A 172 10.36 3.54 8.56
C THR A 172 10.28 2.88 9.94
N PHE A 173 9.17 2.26 10.30
CA PHE A 173 9.00 1.62 11.61
C PHE A 173 9.75 0.29 11.71
N GLY A 174 9.82 -0.47 10.61
CA GLY A 174 10.48 -1.76 10.52
C GLY A 174 11.94 -1.67 10.06
N LEU A 175 12.45 -2.80 9.59
CA LEU A 175 13.75 -2.92 8.93
C LEU A 175 13.75 -2.19 7.57
N ALA A 176 12.65 -2.33 6.83
CA ALA A 176 12.43 -1.70 5.54
C ALA A 176 10.94 -1.61 5.20
N GLY A 177 10.60 -0.62 4.37
CA GLY A 177 9.28 -0.45 3.76
C GLY A 177 9.29 -0.67 2.25
N ALA A 178 8.27 -1.34 1.75
CA ALA A 178 8.02 -1.53 0.32
C ALA A 178 6.87 -0.64 -0.15
N PHE A 179 7.09 0.13 -1.22
CA PHE A 179 6.09 1.01 -1.82
C PHE A 179 5.80 0.63 -3.26
N SER A 180 4.58 0.96 -3.72
CA SER A 180 4.13 0.72 -5.09
C SER A 180 3.75 2.03 -5.76
N PHE A 181 4.15 2.22 -7.01
CA PHE A 181 3.76 3.38 -7.82
C PHE A 181 2.83 2.99 -8.98
N TYR A 182 2.05 1.93 -8.78
CA TYR A 182 0.98 1.55 -9.71
C TYR A 182 -0.01 2.72 -9.92
N PRO A 183 -0.68 2.84 -11.08
CA PRO A 183 -1.50 4.01 -11.44
C PRO A 183 -2.53 4.44 -10.38
N THR A 184 -3.13 3.50 -9.65
CA THR A 184 -4.17 3.84 -8.65
C THR A 184 -3.62 4.38 -7.34
N LYS A 185 -2.30 4.33 -7.09
CA LYS A 185 -1.69 4.80 -5.84
C LYS A 185 -1.78 6.33 -5.70
N VAL A 186 -1.63 6.83 -4.48
CA VAL A 186 -1.72 8.28 -4.19
C VAL A 186 -0.71 9.08 -4.99
N THR A 187 0.49 8.53 -5.18
CA THR A 187 1.48 8.99 -6.16
C THR A 187 1.88 7.82 -7.05
N THR A 188 2.11 8.08 -8.34
CA THR A 188 2.35 7.05 -9.34
C THR A 188 3.54 7.37 -10.23
N SER A 189 4.15 6.33 -10.77
CA SER A 189 5.13 6.40 -11.88
C SER A 189 4.64 5.64 -13.13
N GLY A 190 3.34 5.26 -13.16
CA GLY A 190 2.79 4.31 -14.12
C GLY A 190 3.02 2.88 -13.67
N GLU A 191 4.25 2.42 -13.64
CA GLU A 191 4.71 1.20 -13.00
C GLU A 191 5.96 1.49 -12.17
N GLY A 192 6.09 0.87 -10.99
CA GLY A 192 7.24 1.05 -10.14
C GLY A 192 7.04 0.60 -8.70
N GLY A 193 8.14 0.53 -7.99
CA GLY A 193 8.21 0.30 -6.55
C GLY A 193 9.44 0.97 -5.95
N MET A 194 9.47 1.03 -4.61
CA MET A 194 10.60 1.56 -3.86
C MET A 194 10.82 0.71 -2.62
N VAL A 195 12.06 0.36 -2.37
CA VAL A 195 12.53 -0.14 -1.06
C VAL A 195 13.02 1.07 -0.27
N LEU A 196 12.50 1.27 0.93
CA LEU A 196 12.91 2.34 1.85
C LEU A 196 13.57 1.70 3.09
N THR A 197 14.74 2.17 3.51
CA THR A 197 15.45 1.58 4.64
C THR A 197 16.50 2.52 5.25
N GLU A 198 16.82 2.29 6.53
CA GLU A 198 17.96 2.90 7.20
C GLU A 198 19.26 2.10 7.04
N SER A 199 19.17 0.80 6.62
CA SER A 199 20.34 -0.07 6.49
C SER A 199 21.06 0.12 5.16
N PRO A 200 22.33 0.52 5.16
CA PRO A 200 23.16 0.57 3.96
C PRO A 200 23.38 -0.84 3.37
N GLU A 201 23.42 -1.88 4.19
CA GLU A 201 23.55 -3.26 3.73
C GLU A 201 22.34 -3.69 2.92
N LEU A 202 21.12 -3.41 3.43
CA LEU A 202 19.88 -3.76 2.72
C LEU A 202 19.74 -2.92 1.43
N ARG A 203 20.14 -1.64 1.45
CA ARG A 203 20.23 -0.82 0.23
C ARG A 203 21.10 -1.50 -0.84
N ASP A 204 22.29 -1.96 -0.47
CA ASP A 204 23.24 -2.56 -1.41
C ASP A 204 22.76 -3.92 -1.91
N GLU A 205 22.14 -4.71 -1.03
CA GLU A 205 21.43 -5.93 -1.39
C GLU A 205 20.31 -5.65 -2.42
N ALA A 206 19.47 -4.65 -2.16
CA ALA A 206 18.38 -4.27 -3.05
C ALA A 206 18.89 -3.83 -4.43
N ARG A 207 19.96 -3.05 -4.47
CA ARG A 207 20.64 -2.67 -5.74
C ARG A 207 21.17 -3.87 -6.49
N THR A 208 21.74 -4.82 -5.79
CA THR A 208 22.25 -6.06 -6.36
C THR A 208 21.14 -6.93 -6.94
N TYR A 209 20.06 -7.16 -6.19
CA TYR A 209 18.91 -7.95 -6.67
C TYR A 209 18.23 -7.33 -7.88
N ARG A 210 18.03 -6.01 -7.89
CA ARG A 210 17.32 -5.32 -8.98
C ARG A 210 18.07 -5.37 -10.32
N ASP A 211 19.41 -5.49 -10.28
CA ASP A 211 20.26 -5.52 -11.50
C ASP A 211 20.97 -6.88 -11.67
N GLN A 212 20.18 -7.93 -11.76
CA GLN A 212 20.64 -9.28 -12.14
C GLN A 212 21.70 -9.88 -11.20
N GLY A 213 21.79 -9.41 -9.97
CA GLY A 213 22.79 -9.92 -9.01
C GLY A 213 24.20 -9.40 -9.22
N LYS A 214 24.38 -8.32 -9.95
CA LYS A 214 25.69 -7.70 -10.15
C LYS A 214 26.19 -7.03 -8.87
N GLY A 215 27.48 -7.18 -8.61
CA GLY A 215 28.15 -6.46 -7.52
C GLY A 215 28.40 -4.98 -7.82
N SER A 216 28.35 -4.57 -9.10
CA SER A 216 28.49 -3.20 -9.57
C SER A 216 27.84 -3.06 -10.93
N PHE A 217 27.29 -1.89 -11.23
CA PHE A 217 26.67 -1.60 -12.53
C PHE A 217 27.66 -1.67 -13.70
N THR A 218 28.92 -1.30 -13.45
CA THR A 218 29.97 -1.23 -14.47
C THR A 218 30.67 -2.54 -14.76
N THR A 219 30.43 -3.58 -13.97
CA THR A 219 31.06 -4.89 -14.14
C THR A 219 30.04 -5.97 -14.53
N ASN A 220 30.51 -7.01 -15.22
CA ASN A 220 29.69 -8.18 -15.54
C ASN A 220 29.92 -9.32 -14.52
N HIS A 221 30.21 -8.97 -13.27
CA HIS A 221 30.42 -9.92 -12.19
C HIS A 221 29.13 -10.07 -11.35
N HIS A 222 28.49 -11.22 -11.46
CA HIS A 222 27.26 -11.55 -10.74
C HIS A 222 27.63 -12.26 -9.44
N VAL A 223 27.34 -11.64 -8.31
CA VAL A 223 27.68 -12.15 -6.97
C VAL A 223 26.57 -12.99 -6.36
N ARG A 224 25.38 -12.96 -6.97
CA ARG A 224 24.19 -13.77 -6.60
C ARG A 224 23.21 -13.91 -7.76
N LEU A 225 22.20 -14.76 -7.59
CA LEU A 225 21.05 -14.78 -8.48
C LEU A 225 20.22 -13.52 -8.22
N GLY A 226 20.03 -12.71 -9.24
CA GLY A 226 19.25 -11.49 -9.21
C GLY A 226 18.26 -11.43 -10.37
N TYR A 227 17.59 -10.29 -10.50
CA TYR A 227 16.45 -10.12 -11.41
C TYR A 227 16.61 -8.86 -12.23
N SER A 228 15.85 -8.74 -13.30
CA SER A 228 15.71 -7.50 -14.07
C SER A 228 14.57 -6.65 -13.52
N TRP A 229 14.75 -6.16 -12.30
CA TRP A 229 13.75 -5.36 -11.59
C TRP A 229 14.07 -3.87 -11.54
N ARG A 230 14.88 -3.42 -12.48
CA ARG A 230 15.20 -1.99 -12.62
C ARG A 230 13.95 -1.19 -12.96
N MET A 231 13.78 -0.03 -12.33
CA MET A 231 12.86 0.99 -12.82
C MET A 231 13.49 1.66 -14.06
N SER A 232 12.71 1.93 -15.10
CA SER A 232 13.20 2.71 -16.23
C SER A 232 13.27 4.20 -15.86
N GLU A 233 14.13 4.95 -16.53
CA GLU A 233 14.23 6.41 -16.33
C GLU A 233 12.92 7.13 -16.67
N LEU A 234 12.15 6.62 -17.63
CA LEU A 234 10.82 7.17 -17.97
C LEU A 234 9.86 7.09 -16.78
N HIS A 235 9.77 5.93 -16.12
CA HIS A 235 8.95 5.77 -14.93
C HIS A 235 9.51 6.59 -13.76
N ALA A 236 10.82 6.63 -13.59
CA ALA A 236 11.44 7.42 -12.52
C ALA A 236 11.17 8.92 -12.69
N ALA A 237 11.20 9.46 -13.91
CA ALA A 237 10.86 10.85 -14.17
C ALA A 237 9.40 11.17 -13.85
N VAL A 238 8.46 10.31 -14.30
CA VAL A 238 7.04 10.45 -13.95
C VAL A 238 6.85 10.43 -12.43
N GLY A 239 7.46 9.46 -11.74
CA GLY A 239 7.38 9.32 -10.29
C GLY A 239 7.96 10.53 -9.55
N ALA A 240 9.13 11.02 -9.97
CA ALA A 240 9.78 12.17 -9.37
C ALA A 240 8.96 13.47 -9.54
N VAL A 241 8.33 13.66 -10.70
CA VAL A 241 7.44 14.81 -10.96
C VAL A 241 6.19 14.69 -10.09
N HIS A 242 5.52 13.54 -10.08
CA HIS A 242 4.25 13.35 -9.37
C HIS A 242 4.42 13.41 -7.84
N LEU A 243 5.58 12.97 -7.32
CA LEU A 243 5.92 13.03 -5.90
C LEU A 243 5.92 14.46 -5.34
N ARG A 244 6.24 15.47 -6.14
CA ARG A 244 6.26 16.88 -5.70
C ARG A 244 4.91 17.35 -5.16
N ARG A 245 3.83 16.75 -5.64
CA ARG A 245 2.46 17.08 -5.26
C ARG A 245 1.86 16.16 -4.19
N LEU A 246 2.65 15.23 -3.63
CA LEU A 246 2.15 14.24 -2.68
C LEU A 246 1.39 14.88 -1.50
N LYS A 247 1.92 15.97 -0.94
CA LYS A 247 1.28 16.68 0.20
C LYS A 247 -0.07 17.28 -0.17
N GLU A 248 -0.18 17.90 -1.36
CA GLU A 248 -1.43 18.43 -1.90
C GLU A 248 -2.46 17.30 -2.07
N PHE A 249 -2.06 16.19 -2.66
CA PHE A 249 -2.93 15.03 -2.86
C PHE A 249 -3.45 14.44 -1.54
N ILE A 250 -2.60 14.36 -0.54
CA ILE A 250 -2.98 13.89 0.79
C ILE A 250 -3.99 14.85 1.43
N GLU A 251 -3.77 16.18 1.40
CA GLU A 251 -4.68 17.15 2.01
C GLU A 251 -6.07 17.11 1.37
N THR A 252 -6.15 17.02 0.05
CA THR A 252 -7.44 16.87 -0.64
C THR A 252 -8.18 15.62 -0.19
N ARG A 253 -7.50 14.46 -0.15
CA ARG A 253 -8.08 13.19 0.30
C ARG A 253 -8.52 13.24 1.76
N ARG A 254 -7.74 13.85 2.63
CA ARG A 254 -8.06 14.03 4.05
C ARG A 254 -9.26 14.97 4.25
N ALA A 255 -9.38 16.00 3.43
CA ALA A 255 -10.56 16.90 3.48
C ALA A 255 -11.83 16.15 3.12
N VAL A 256 -11.79 15.30 2.08
CA VAL A 256 -12.90 14.43 1.68
C VAL A 256 -13.24 13.44 2.79
N ALA A 257 -12.23 12.77 3.35
CA ALA A 257 -12.42 11.77 4.40
C ALA A 257 -13.11 12.36 5.64
N ARG A 258 -12.68 13.53 6.11
CA ARG A 258 -13.35 14.22 7.25
C ARG A 258 -14.83 14.47 6.99
N ARG A 259 -15.21 14.88 5.77
CA ARG A 259 -16.63 15.08 5.42
C ARG A 259 -17.42 13.78 5.42
N TYR A 260 -16.78 12.67 4.99
CA TYR A 260 -17.40 11.35 5.09
C TYR A 260 -17.56 10.92 6.55
N ASP A 261 -16.54 11.09 7.39
CA ASP A 261 -16.61 10.76 8.82
C ASP A 261 -17.78 11.49 9.50
N GLU A 262 -17.92 12.80 9.26
CA GLU A 262 -19.00 13.62 9.79
C GLU A 262 -20.39 13.16 9.30
N ALA A 263 -20.53 12.89 8.00
CA ALA A 263 -21.80 12.53 7.39
C ALA A 263 -22.25 11.10 7.73
N LEU A 264 -21.31 10.16 7.85
CA LEU A 264 -21.60 8.74 8.10
C LEU A 264 -21.80 8.45 9.59
N ALA A 265 -21.32 9.31 10.51
CA ALA A 265 -21.48 9.12 11.95
C ALA A 265 -22.93 8.98 12.42
N GLY A 266 -23.91 9.46 11.63
CA GLY A 266 -25.34 9.35 11.92
C GLY A 266 -26.05 8.18 11.22
N LEU A 267 -25.34 7.28 10.56
CA LEU A 267 -25.93 6.15 9.84
C LEU A 267 -25.71 4.84 10.62
N ASP A 268 -26.76 4.41 11.32
CA ASP A 268 -26.70 3.22 12.15
C ASP A 268 -26.25 1.98 11.37
N GLY A 269 -25.23 1.28 11.91
CA GLY A 269 -24.69 0.05 11.35
C GLY A 269 -23.75 0.23 10.14
N LEU A 270 -23.56 1.45 9.63
CA LEU A 270 -22.47 1.74 8.68
C LEU A 270 -21.23 2.21 9.47
N GLU A 271 -20.19 1.42 9.45
CA GLU A 271 -19.01 1.59 10.32
C GLU A 271 -17.79 2.04 9.52
N PRO A 272 -17.44 3.34 9.47
CA PRO A 272 -16.19 3.79 8.86
C PRO A 272 -14.96 3.25 9.61
N VAL A 273 -13.93 2.86 8.87
CA VAL A 273 -12.59 2.61 9.44
C VAL A 273 -11.93 3.96 9.66
N LEU A 274 -12.02 4.47 10.88
CA LEU A 274 -11.55 5.81 11.23
C LEU A 274 -10.03 5.87 11.35
N GLU A 275 -9.48 7.06 11.12
CA GLU A 275 -8.07 7.34 11.36
C GLU A 275 -7.76 7.23 12.86
N PRO A 276 -6.83 6.35 13.28
CA PRO A 276 -6.49 6.20 14.68
C PRO A 276 -5.82 7.46 15.24
N PRO A 277 -5.97 7.73 16.57
CA PRO A 277 -5.24 8.81 17.22
C PRO A 277 -3.72 8.72 16.99
N GLY A 278 -3.07 9.85 16.76
CA GLY A 278 -1.64 9.92 16.43
C GLY A 278 -1.30 9.60 14.97
N SER A 279 -2.21 8.97 14.23
CA SER A 279 -2.01 8.65 12.81
C SER A 279 -2.43 9.80 11.90
N ARG A 280 -1.72 9.93 10.79
CA ARG A 280 -2.01 10.84 9.68
C ARG A 280 -1.99 10.03 8.39
N GLY A 281 -3.15 9.48 8.04
CA GLY A 281 -3.34 8.66 6.85
C GLY A 281 -3.46 9.49 5.57
N ASN A 282 -3.07 8.90 4.46
CA ASN A 282 -3.21 9.50 3.13
C ASN A 282 -4.57 9.17 2.47
N TYR A 283 -5.37 8.31 3.11
CA TYR A 283 -6.64 7.83 2.56
C TYR A 283 -6.53 7.34 1.11
N TYR A 284 -5.59 6.42 0.86
CA TYR A 284 -5.57 5.71 -0.42
C TYR A 284 -6.93 5.06 -0.71
N LYS A 285 -7.58 4.56 0.32
CA LYS A 285 -8.98 4.12 0.33
C LYS A 285 -9.69 4.69 1.55
N TYR A 286 -10.94 5.11 1.37
CA TYR A 286 -11.86 5.35 2.46
C TYR A 286 -12.75 4.12 2.61
N VAL A 287 -12.54 3.36 3.67
CA VAL A 287 -13.20 2.07 3.92
C VAL A 287 -14.34 2.26 4.90
N ALA A 288 -15.51 1.68 4.60
CA ALA A 288 -16.61 1.56 5.54
C ALA A 288 -17.19 0.14 5.49
N LEU A 289 -17.69 -0.37 6.61
CA LEU A 289 -18.32 -1.68 6.71
C LEU A 289 -19.84 -1.50 6.70
N LEU A 290 -20.50 -2.17 5.76
CA LEU A 290 -21.96 -2.23 5.71
C LEU A 290 -22.49 -3.03 6.91
N PRO A 291 -23.76 -2.80 7.34
CA PRO A 291 -24.40 -3.66 8.33
C PRO A 291 -24.40 -5.12 7.91
N ALA A 292 -24.30 -6.03 8.88
CA ALA A 292 -24.39 -7.46 8.61
C ALA A 292 -25.71 -7.81 7.90
N GLY A 293 -25.64 -8.60 6.84
CA GLY A 293 -26.79 -9.01 6.05
C GLY A 293 -27.14 -8.09 4.87
N VAL A 294 -26.55 -6.91 4.76
CA VAL A 294 -26.72 -6.05 3.56
C VAL A 294 -25.94 -6.63 2.39
N ASP A 295 -26.63 -6.83 1.27
CA ASP A 295 -25.99 -7.27 0.00
C ASP A 295 -25.13 -6.11 -0.56
N ARG A 296 -23.81 -6.25 -0.39
CA ARG A 296 -22.82 -5.30 -0.91
C ARG A 296 -22.95 -5.04 -2.40
N ALA A 297 -23.21 -6.08 -3.19
CA ALA A 297 -23.34 -5.93 -4.63
C ALA A 297 -24.59 -5.13 -5.01
N ALA A 298 -25.72 -5.38 -4.33
CA ALA A 298 -26.93 -4.59 -4.49
C ALA A 298 -26.73 -3.14 -4.05
N PHE A 299 -26.05 -2.91 -2.93
CA PHE A 299 -25.69 -1.57 -2.46
C PHE A 299 -24.87 -0.81 -3.50
N LYS A 300 -23.80 -1.39 -4.01
CA LYS A 300 -22.93 -0.77 -5.03
C LYS A 300 -23.68 -0.48 -6.33
N ARG A 301 -24.54 -1.39 -6.79
CA ARG A 301 -25.37 -1.17 -7.99
C ARG A 301 -26.31 0.01 -7.80
N ALA A 302 -27.02 0.06 -6.68
CA ALA A 302 -27.97 1.16 -6.41
C ALA A 302 -27.27 2.52 -6.35
N VAL A 303 -26.12 2.61 -5.67
CA VAL A 303 -25.30 3.83 -5.62
C VAL A 303 -24.86 4.26 -7.02
N ALA A 304 -24.47 3.31 -7.87
CA ALA A 304 -24.02 3.61 -9.23
C ALA A 304 -25.16 3.99 -10.18
N GLU A 305 -26.26 3.24 -10.18
CA GLU A 305 -27.35 3.38 -11.16
C GLU A 305 -28.28 4.58 -10.84
N GLU A 306 -28.55 4.82 -9.55
CA GLU A 306 -29.50 5.86 -9.14
C GLU A 306 -28.82 7.22 -8.94
N TYR A 307 -27.54 7.25 -8.53
CA TYR A 307 -26.82 8.47 -8.17
C TYR A 307 -25.61 8.75 -9.05
N GLY A 308 -25.24 7.85 -9.96
CA GLY A 308 -24.08 8.02 -10.82
C GLY A 308 -22.73 7.96 -10.07
N VAL A 309 -22.68 7.40 -8.85
CA VAL A 309 -21.47 7.29 -8.04
C VAL A 309 -20.88 5.90 -8.14
N ARG A 310 -19.68 5.78 -8.67
CA ARG A 310 -18.95 4.49 -8.74
C ARG A 310 -18.08 4.30 -7.52
N LEU A 311 -18.47 3.40 -6.61
CA LEU A 311 -17.62 3.00 -5.49
C LEU A 311 -16.33 2.34 -6.01
N SER A 312 -15.22 2.59 -5.34
CA SER A 312 -13.94 2.00 -5.74
C SER A 312 -13.92 0.49 -5.41
N GLY A 313 -12.93 -0.24 -5.96
CA GLY A 313 -12.70 -1.63 -5.58
C GLY A 313 -12.33 -1.72 -4.10
N GLU A 314 -12.78 -2.77 -3.47
CA GLU A 314 -12.57 -3.08 -2.06
C GLU A 314 -11.06 -3.17 -1.71
N VAL A 315 -10.73 -3.05 -0.42
CA VAL A 315 -9.39 -3.36 0.08
C VAL A 315 -9.26 -4.84 0.43
N TYR A 316 -10.09 -5.65 0.03
CA TYR A 316 -10.03 -6.83 -0.82
C TYR A 316 -11.33 -7.59 -0.63
N ASP A 317 -11.88 -8.13 -1.71
CA ASP A 317 -13.14 -8.88 -1.73
C ASP A 317 -13.03 -10.22 -1.01
N LEU A 318 -11.84 -10.83 -1.06
CA LEU A 318 -11.55 -12.14 -0.53
C LEU A 318 -10.27 -12.08 0.29
N PRO A 319 -10.28 -12.50 1.57
CA PRO A 319 -9.08 -12.53 2.38
C PRO A 319 -8.08 -13.56 1.85
N LEU A 320 -6.77 -13.35 2.11
CA LEU A 320 -5.70 -14.15 1.53
C LEU A 320 -5.87 -15.65 1.69
N HIS A 321 -6.25 -16.13 2.89
CA HIS A 321 -6.37 -17.56 3.18
C HIS A 321 -7.48 -18.26 2.38
N LEU A 322 -8.40 -17.50 1.79
CA LEU A 322 -9.45 -18.01 0.90
C LEU A 322 -9.09 -17.90 -0.59
N GLN A 323 -7.96 -17.28 -0.94
CA GLN A 323 -7.49 -17.23 -2.31
C GLN A 323 -7.12 -18.63 -2.80
N PRO A 324 -7.62 -19.10 -3.96
CA PRO A 324 -7.37 -20.46 -4.45
C PRO A 324 -5.90 -20.84 -4.52
N VAL A 325 -5.05 -19.90 -4.94
CA VAL A 325 -3.60 -20.11 -5.08
C VAL A 325 -2.90 -20.26 -3.74
N LEU A 326 -3.51 -19.81 -2.64
CA LEU A 326 -2.98 -19.91 -1.27
C LEU A 326 -3.63 -21.04 -0.46
N ALA A 327 -4.49 -21.87 -1.06
CA ALA A 327 -5.14 -23.01 -0.41
C ALA A 327 -4.15 -23.95 0.34
N PRO A 328 -2.91 -24.23 -0.14
CA PRO A 328 -1.94 -25.03 0.59
C PRO A 328 -1.46 -24.40 1.92
N TYR A 329 -1.66 -23.10 2.12
CA TYR A 329 -1.23 -22.33 3.29
C TYR A 329 -2.37 -21.98 4.23
N ARG A 330 -3.60 -22.39 3.91
CA ARG A 330 -4.77 -22.20 4.76
C ARG A 330 -4.67 -23.13 5.97
N ARG A 331 -4.65 -22.54 7.17
CA ARG A 331 -4.58 -23.29 8.44
C ARG A 331 -5.92 -23.38 9.13
N GLU A 332 -6.60 -22.23 9.29
CA GLU A 332 -7.84 -22.10 10.06
C GLU A 332 -8.73 -21.00 9.49
N ALA A 333 -9.93 -20.84 10.02
CA ALA A 333 -10.80 -19.72 9.74
C ALA A 333 -10.24 -18.44 10.39
N LEU A 334 -10.37 -17.32 9.71
CA LEU A 334 -9.95 -15.99 10.17
C LEU A 334 -11.18 -15.07 10.17
N PRO A 335 -12.01 -15.16 11.25
CA PRO A 335 -13.38 -14.64 11.24
C PRO A 335 -13.46 -13.13 11.07
N VAL A 336 -12.47 -12.37 11.60
CA VAL A 336 -12.46 -10.92 11.43
C VAL A 336 -12.17 -10.55 9.98
N ALA A 337 -11.16 -11.15 9.38
CA ALA A 337 -10.83 -10.91 7.98
C ALA A 337 -11.95 -11.32 7.02
N GLU A 338 -12.64 -12.44 7.31
CA GLU A 338 -13.78 -12.92 6.53
C GLU A 338 -14.96 -11.94 6.60
N ASP A 339 -15.33 -11.47 7.81
CA ASP A 339 -16.40 -10.48 8.02
C ASP A 339 -16.08 -9.15 7.34
N VAL A 340 -14.88 -8.62 7.56
CA VAL A 340 -14.42 -7.36 6.94
C VAL A 340 -14.47 -7.46 5.41
N CYS A 341 -13.91 -8.52 4.83
CA CYS A 341 -13.89 -8.68 3.38
C CYS A 341 -15.30 -8.84 2.78
N ALA A 342 -16.25 -9.41 3.53
CA ALA A 342 -17.64 -9.54 3.08
C ALA A 342 -18.40 -8.21 3.11
N ARG A 343 -18.20 -7.39 4.14
CA ARG A 343 -19.01 -6.19 4.42
C ARG A 343 -18.46 -4.88 3.88
N GLN A 344 -17.15 -4.78 3.62
CA GLN A 344 -16.53 -3.52 3.27
C GLN A 344 -16.97 -2.95 1.93
N VAL A 345 -17.07 -1.64 1.88
CA VAL A 345 -17.15 -0.82 0.68
C VAL A 345 -16.10 0.29 0.74
N CYS A 346 -15.58 0.69 -0.42
CA CYS A 346 -14.63 1.80 -0.48
C CYS A 346 -15.27 2.97 -1.22
N LEU A 347 -15.50 4.07 -0.50
CA LEU A 347 -16.04 5.28 -1.08
C LEU A 347 -15.00 5.94 -2.01
N PRO A 348 -15.43 6.63 -3.08
CA PRO A 348 -14.53 7.39 -3.93
C PRO A 348 -13.72 8.39 -3.11
N VAL A 349 -12.42 8.36 -3.25
CA VAL A 349 -11.52 9.36 -2.70
C VAL A 349 -10.32 9.49 -3.63
N HIS A 350 -10.12 10.65 -4.22
CA HIS A 350 -9.01 10.92 -5.14
C HIS A 350 -8.49 12.36 -5.01
N SER A 351 -7.32 12.61 -5.57
CA SER A 351 -6.57 13.85 -5.36
C SER A 351 -7.16 15.08 -6.06
N ASP A 352 -8.23 14.91 -6.83
CA ASP A 352 -8.92 15.96 -7.61
C ASP A 352 -10.44 15.97 -7.30
N MET A 353 -10.82 15.49 -6.12
CA MET A 353 -12.21 15.38 -5.73
C MET A 353 -12.76 16.75 -5.30
N THR A 354 -13.87 17.16 -5.92
CA THR A 354 -14.52 18.44 -5.61
C THR A 354 -15.48 18.34 -4.42
N GLY A 355 -15.88 19.49 -3.87
CA GLY A 355 -16.89 19.55 -2.83
C GLY A 355 -18.23 18.97 -3.28
N ASP A 356 -18.65 19.29 -4.52
CA ASP A 356 -19.92 18.80 -5.09
C ASP A 356 -19.88 17.27 -5.30
N GLU A 357 -18.77 16.72 -5.80
CA GLU A 357 -18.59 15.28 -5.91
C GLU A 357 -18.65 14.60 -4.53
N THR A 358 -18.07 15.22 -3.50
CA THR A 358 -18.11 14.72 -2.12
C THR A 358 -19.53 14.66 -1.59
N GLU A 359 -20.33 15.75 -1.77
CA GLU A 359 -21.73 15.77 -1.38
C GLU A 359 -22.56 14.75 -2.13
N GLN A 360 -22.35 14.60 -3.44
CA GLN A 360 -23.05 13.59 -4.24
C GLN A 360 -22.80 12.17 -3.70
N VAL A 361 -21.57 11.86 -3.28
CA VAL A 361 -21.25 10.56 -2.64
C VAL A 361 -21.96 10.40 -1.30
N ILE A 362 -21.95 11.42 -0.45
CA ILE A 362 -22.61 11.43 0.86
C ILE A 362 -24.13 11.19 0.68
N GLU A 363 -24.77 11.93 -0.22
CA GLU A 363 -26.21 11.77 -0.51
C GLU A 363 -26.51 10.33 -0.99
N ALA A 364 -25.77 9.85 -1.98
CA ALA A 364 -25.95 8.52 -2.56
C ALA A 364 -25.82 7.40 -1.51
N VAL A 365 -24.73 7.42 -0.75
CA VAL A 365 -24.46 6.41 0.29
C VAL A 365 -25.53 6.46 1.37
N SER A 366 -25.89 7.66 1.85
CA SER A 366 -26.89 7.83 2.91
C SER A 366 -28.28 7.38 2.49
N ALA A 367 -28.72 7.72 1.27
CA ALA A 367 -30.04 7.37 0.77
C ALA A 367 -30.16 5.86 0.54
N VAL A 368 -29.17 5.26 -0.10
CA VAL A 368 -29.17 3.79 -0.37
C VAL A 368 -29.05 3.01 0.94
N HIS A 369 -28.22 3.47 1.89
CA HIS A 369 -28.07 2.85 3.19
C HIS A 369 -29.41 2.79 3.95
N ARG A 370 -30.10 3.93 4.12
CA ARG A 370 -31.41 3.98 4.81
C ARG A 370 -32.45 3.06 4.21
N ARG A 371 -32.38 2.80 2.90
CA ARG A 371 -33.33 1.93 2.21
C ARG A 371 -32.98 0.45 2.34
N LEU A 372 -31.71 0.08 2.39
CA LEU A 372 -31.27 -1.33 2.38
C LEU A 372 -30.93 -1.87 3.79
N ALA A 373 -30.66 -1.00 4.74
CA ALA A 373 -30.34 -1.35 6.13
C ALA A 373 -31.50 -1.12 7.11
N GLY A 374 -32.54 -0.39 6.72
CA GLY A 374 -33.81 -0.22 7.44
C GLY A 374 -34.80 -1.22 6.94
#